data_ee180a5c445b12612dec5d8eb9f2b291
#
_entry.id   ee180a5c445b12612dec5d8eb9f2b291
#
_cell.length_a   1.000
_cell.length_b   1.000
_cell.length_c   1.000
_cell.angle_alpha   90.00
_cell.angle_beta   90.00
_cell.angle_gamma   90.00
#
_symmetry.space_group_name_H-M   'P 1'
#
loop_
_entity.id
_entity.type
_entity.pdbx_description
1 polymer ?
#
loop_
_entity_poly.entity_id
_entity_poly.type
_entity_poly.pdbx_seq_one_letter_code
_entity_poly.pdbx_strand_id
1 'polypeptide(L)'
;MRTPRLFGSRKETFDNFKVYETMLAGRPFKVEMGKMCGLSNASALIRYGETCVMCNVVMSPKPREGVDFFPLNVEYEEKLYAAGRIPGSFMRREGRPGERAILTSRVVDRPMRPLFPKEMRNDVCITMTVMSLDPDCSPEIAGMIGASLVTAVSDIPWNGPIGGVQVGLVDGEIVLNPTQEQRKVSDLALTVAATMDKIVMIEAGANEVDEDTMLTAIKTAHVEIKKIIEFINKIV
;
A
#
# COMPACT_ATOMS: atom_id res chain seq x y z
N MET A 1 -6.68 -50.44 0.94
CA MET A 1 -7.77 -49.47 1.19
C MET A 1 -7.24 -48.40 2.11
N ARG A 2 -7.10 -47.14 1.64
CA ARG A 2 -6.73 -46.00 2.47
C ARG A 2 -8.01 -45.42 3.08
N THR A 3 -8.14 -45.49 4.40
CA THR A 3 -9.22 -44.82 5.14
C THR A 3 -9.23 -43.34 4.84
N PRO A 4 -10.40 -42.73 4.51
CA PRO A 4 -10.48 -41.28 4.35
C PRO A 4 -10.11 -40.63 5.69
N ARG A 5 -9.14 -39.72 5.69
CA ARG A 5 -8.82 -38.89 6.85
C ARG A 5 -10.01 -37.98 7.08
N LEU A 6 -10.81 -38.31 8.09
CA LEU A 6 -11.74 -37.36 8.68
C LEU A 6 -10.97 -36.08 9.06
N PHE A 7 -11.55 -34.94 8.78
CA PHE A 7 -11.09 -33.61 9.18
C PHE A 7 -10.88 -33.56 10.70
N GLY A 8 -9.80 -34.16 11.19
CA GLY A 8 -9.32 -33.93 12.52
C GLY A 8 -8.62 -32.58 12.57
N SER A 9 -8.95 -31.80 13.57
CA SER A 9 -8.40 -30.49 13.88
C SER A 9 -6.87 -30.49 13.74
N ARG A 10 -6.33 -30.16 12.54
CA ARG A 10 -4.99 -29.64 12.46
C ARG A 10 -5.02 -28.32 13.22
N LYS A 11 -4.36 -28.27 14.36
CA LYS A 11 -3.83 -27.02 14.87
C LYS A 11 -2.87 -26.55 13.78
N GLU A 12 -3.34 -25.67 12.89
CA GLU A 12 -2.46 -24.98 11.97
C GLU A 12 -1.61 -24.06 12.83
N THR A 13 -0.43 -24.51 13.18
CA THR A 13 0.61 -23.68 13.78
C THR A 13 1.20 -22.88 12.65
N PHE A 14 0.94 -21.56 12.65
CA PHE A 14 1.60 -20.64 11.74
C PHE A 14 2.99 -20.33 12.30
N ASP A 15 3.94 -21.21 12.07
CA ASP A 15 5.30 -21.12 12.64
C ASP A 15 6.05 -19.87 12.19
N ASN A 16 5.67 -19.31 11.03
CA ASN A 16 6.24 -18.09 10.44
C ASN A 16 5.38 -16.84 10.67
N PHE A 17 4.35 -16.91 11.50
CA PHE A 17 3.52 -15.73 11.77
C PHE A 17 4.28 -14.73 12.62
N LYS A 18 4.47 -13.53 12.08
CA LYS A 18 5.14 -12.40 12.74
C LYS A 18 4.27 -11.18 12.70
N VAL A 19 4.35 -10.40 13.75
CA VAL A 19 3.62 -9.14 13.91
C VAL A 19 4.62 -8.04 14.24
N TYR A 20 4.53 -6.93 13.52
CA TYR A 20 5.34 -5.75 13.74
C TYR A 20 4.42 -4.54 13.92
N GLU A 21 4.74 -3.67 14.85
CA GLU A 21 3.93 -2.50 15.19
C GLU A 21 4.77 -1.24 15.24
N THR A 22 4.19 -0.13 14.80
CA THR A 22 4.75 1.22 14.87
C THR A 22 3.63 2.24 14.90
N MET A 23 4.00 3.53 14.94
CA MET A 23 3.08 4.63 14.79
C MET A 23 3.30 5.33 13.46
N LEU A 24 2.23 5.68 12.75
CA LEU A 24 2.25 6.45 11.51
C LEU A 24 1.38 7.70 11.71
N ALA A 25 1.98 8.88 11.66
CA ALA A 25 1.29 10.15 11.89
C ALA A 25 0.40 10.12 13.16
N GLY A 26 0.94 9.60 14.27
CA GLY A 26 0.25 9.51 15.56
C GLY A 26 -0.80 8.40 15.69
N ARG A 27 -0.97 7.52 14.69
CA ARG A 27 -1.93 6.41 14.71
C ARG A 27 -1.24 5.06 14.64
N PRO A 28 -1.80 3.99 15.25
CA PRO A 28 -1.20 2.67 15.23
C PRO A 28 -1.13 2.11 13.81
N PHE A 29 0.04 1.61 13.46
CA PHE A 29 0.32 0.93 12.20
C PHE A 29 0.90 -0.45 12.49
N LYS A 30 0.24 -1.50 12.00
CA LYS A 30 0.56 -2.89 12.28
C LYS A 30 0.72 -3.69 11.00
N VAL A 31 1.70 -4.56 10.98
CA VAL A 31 2.01 -5.48 9.88
C VAL A 31 1.95 -6.92 10.39
N GLU A 32 1.13 -7.75 9.75
CA GLU A 32 1.03 -9.19 10.03
C GLU A 32 1.52 -9.97 8.80
N MET A 33 2.49 -10.87 8.99
CA MET A 33 3.10 -11.66 7.91
C MET A 33 3.12 -13.15 8.24
N GLY A 34 3.24 -13.99 7.19
CA GLY A 34 3.42 -15.45 7.36
C GLY A 34 2.14 -16.24 7.59
N LYS A 35 0.95 -15.63 7.45
CA LYS A 35 -0.33 -16.29 7.71
C LYS A 35 -1.19 -16.49 6.47
N MET A 36 -1.14 -15.56 5.53
CA MET A 36 -2.02 -15.51 4.36
C MET A 36 -1.20 -15.49 3.07
N CYS A 37 -1.84 -15.86 1.95
CA CYS A 37 -1.25 -15.82 0.59
C CYS A 37 0.10 -16.54 0.46
N GLY A 38 0.22 -17.75 1.02
CA GLY A 38 1.46 -18.52 1.05
C GLY A 38 2.02 -18.97 -0.32
N LEU A 39 1.31 -18.72 -1.42
CA LEU A 39 1.76 -18.99 -2.80
C LEU A 39 2.35 -17.75 -3.49
N SER A 40 2.26 -16.58 -2.88
CA SER A 40 2.89 -15.36 -3.38
C SER A 40 4.37 -15.30 -2.97
N ASN A 41 5.19 -14.52 -3.70
CA ASN A 41 6.59 -14.28 -3.32
C ASN A 41 6.68 -13.62 -1.94
N ALA A 42 5.78 -12.68 -1.64
CA ALA A 42 5.57 -12.18 -0.29
C ALA A 42 4.15 -11.65 -0.10
N SER A 43 3.71 -11.63 1.16
CA SER A 43 2.39 -11.12 1.54
C SER A 43 2.40 -10.53 2.94
N ALA A 44 1.59 -9.50 3.16
CA ALA A 44 1.39 -8.88 4.45
C ALA A 44 -0.04 -8.35 4.59
N LEU A 45 -0.61 -8.47 5.78
CA LEU A 45 -1.84 -7.80 6.16
C LEU A 45 -1.46 -6.52 6.90
N ILE A 46 -1.81 -5.40 6.33
CA ILE A 46 -1.51 -4.07 6.86
C ILE A 46 -2.74 -3.53 7.59
N ARG A 47 -2.54 -3.08 8.82
CA ARG A 47 -3.57 -2.37 9.58
C ARG A 47 -3.09 -0.96 9.89
N TYR A 48 -3.89 0.01 9.54
CA TYR A 48 -3.69 1.42 9.88
C TYR A 48 -4.98 1.92 10.55
N GLY A 49 -4.94 2.09 11.86
CA GLY A 49 -6.17 2.19 12.65
C GLY A 49 -7.06 0.96 12.41
N GLU A 50 -8.33 1.17 12.08
CA GLU A 50 -9.27 0.11 11.70
C GLU A 50 -9.24 -0.23 10.20
N THR A 51 -8.52 0.52 9.38
CA THR A 51 -8.30 0.17 7.97
C THR A 51 -7.41 -1.06 7.85
N CYS A 52 -7.84 -2.04 7.06
CA CYS A 52 -7.12 -3.27 6.82
C CYS A 52 -6.94 -3.51 5.33
N VAL A 53 -5.67 -3.65 4.89
CA VAL A 53 -5.32 -3.89 3.48
C VAL A 53 -4.45 -5.13 3.38
N MET A 54 -4.88 -6.09 2.57
CA MET A 54 -4.09 -7.25 2.21
C MET A 54 -3.21 -6.91 1.02
N CYS A 55 -1.89 -6.96 1.21
CA CYS A 55 -0.91 -6.71 0.17
C CYS A 55 -0.15 -8.00 -0.16
N ASN A 56 0.03 -8.27 -1.44
CA ASN A 56 0.83 -9.39 -1.91
C ASN A 56 1.55 -9.02 -3.22
N VAL A 57 2.67 -9.68 -3.47
CA VAL A 57 3.45 -9.54 -4.70
C VAL A 57 3.76 -10.91 -5.26
N VAL A 58 3.65 -11.03 -6.57
CA VAL A 58 3.99 -12.24 -7.33
C VAL A 58 4.83 -11.85 -8.54
N MET A 59 5.86 -12.64 -8.83
CA MET A 59 6.70 -12.50 -10.01
C MET A 59 6.68 -13.79 -10.83
N SER A 60 6.60 -13.66 -12.16
CA SER A 60 6.72 -14.80 -13.05
C SER A 60 8.14 -15.40 -13.00
N PRO A 61 8.31 -16.73 -13.04
CA PRO A 61 9.62 -17.37 -12.97
C PRO A 61 10.49 -17.14 -14.22
N LYS A 62 9.88 -16.73 -15.32
CA LYS A 62 10.56 -16.47 -16.60
C LYS A 62 10.20 -15.08 -17.11
N PRO A 63 11.16 -14.39 -17.77
CA PRO A 63 10.87 -13.16 -18.49
C PRO A 63 9.81 -13.38 -19.57
N ARG A 64 8.99 -12.36 -19.81
CA ARG A 64 8.00 -12.36 -20.88
C ARG A 64 8.68 -12.19 -22.24
N GLU A 65 8.47 -13.12 -23.14
CA GLU A 65 9.04 -13.05 -24.49
C GLU A 65 8.34 -11.98 -25.36
N GLY A 66 9.12 -11.30 -26.21
CA GLY A 66 8.60 -10.36 -27.20
C GLY A 66 8.17 -9.01 -26.65
N VAL A 67 8.52 -8.66 -25.41
CA VAL A 67 8.25 -7.32 -24.82
C VAL A 67 9.54 -6.54 -24.61
N ASP A 68 9.48 -5.25 -24.90
CA ASP A 68 10.56 -4.28 -24.74
C ASP A 68 10.44 -3.40 -23.49
N PHE A 69 9.34 -3.56 -22.72
CA PHE A 69 9.04 -2.83 -21.50
C PHE A 69 8.97 -3.75 -20.28
N PHE A 70 9.03 -3.14 -19.09
CA PHE A 70 8.83 -3.87 -17.82
C PHE A 70 7.34 -4.07 -17.54
N PRO A 71 6.85 -5.33 -17.52
CA PRO A 71 5.42 -5.62 -17.31
C PRO A 71 5.08 -5.66 -15.81
N LEU A 72 5.02 -4.47 -15.19
CA LEU A 72 4.50 -4.29 -13.83
C LEU A 72 2.99 -4.05 -13.88
N ASN A 73 2.24 -4.82 -13.13
CA ASN A 73 0.82 -4.63 -12.86
C ASN A 73 0.62 -4.31 -11.38
N VAL A 74 -0.04 -3.20 -11.09
CA VAL A 74 -0.42 -2.82 -9.73
C VAL A 74 -1.93 -2.74 -9.67
N GLU A 75 -2.53 -3.57 -8.81
CA GLU A 75 -3.96 -3.68 -8.63
C GLU A 75 -4.35 -3.20 -7.23
N TYR A 76 -5.32 -2.31 -7.18
CA TYR A 76 -5.94 -1.84 -5.94
C TYR A 76 -7.44 -2.07 -6.02
N GLU A 77 -7.99 -2.72 -5.03
CA GLU A 77 -9.41 -3.09 -5.00
C GLU A 77 -10.00 -2.81 -3.63
N GLU A 78 -11.04 -1.97 -3.61
CA GLU A 78 -11.89 -1.76 -2.43
C GLU A 78 -13.08 -2.69 -2.51
N LYS A 79 -13.13 -3.68 -1.64
CA LYS A 79 -14.27 -4.59 -1.55
C LYS A 79 -15.46 -3.88 -0.93
N LEU A 80 -16.67 -4.08 -1.46
CA LEU A 80 -17.87 -3.46 -0.93
C LEU A 80 -18.13 -3.85 0.54
N TYR A 81 -17.79 -5.08 0.92
CA TYR A 81 -17.89 -5.52 2.31
C TYR A 81 -16.97 -4.74 3.28
N ALA A 82 -15.86 -4.16 2.78
CA ALA A 82 -14.98 -3.32 3.60
C ALA A 82 -15.71 -2.07 4.15
N ALA A 83 -16.70 -1.59 3.42
CA ALA A 83 -17.58 -0.50 3.83
C ALA A 83 -18.94 -1.00 4.35
N GLY A 84 -19.07 -2.28 4.71
CA GLY A 84 -20.31 -2.88 5.20
C GLY A 84 -21.43 -2.98 4.14
N ARG A 85 -21.08 -3.01 2.85
CA ARG A 85 -22.05 -3.04 1.74
C ARG A 85 -22.02 -4.38 1.01
N ILE A 86 -23.16 -4.73 0.41
CA ILE A 86 -23.30 -5.89 -0.47
C ILE A 86 -23.40 -5.39 -1.92
N PRO A 87 -22.81 -6.07 -2.92
CA PRO A 87 -22.97 -5.72 -4.32
C PRO A 87 -24.46 -5.61 -4.71
N GLY A 88 -24.85 -4.46 -5.25
CA GLY A 88 -26.27 -4.16 -5.57
C GLY A 88 -26.71 -4.66 -6.95
N SER A 89 -25.81 -5.19 -7.78
CA SER A 89 -26.14 -5.71 -9.10
C SER A 89 -26.95 -7.02 -9.02
N PHE A 90 -27.66 -7.38 -10.10
CA PHE A 90 -28.37 -8.65 -10.21
C PHE A 90 -27.48 -9.86 -9.89
N MET A 91 -26.23 -9.85 -10.35
CA MET A 91 -25.26 -10.93 -10.13
C MET A 91 -24.71 -10.99 -8.70
N ARG A 92 -24.97 -9.99 -7.86
CA ARG A 92 -24.42 -9.90 -6.49
C ARG A 92 -22.92 -10.09 -6.40
N ARG A 93 -22.18 -9.59 -7.41
CA ARG A 93 -20.71 -9.70 -7.51
C ARG A 93 -20.09 -8.32 -7.58
N GLU A 94 -18.83 -8.24 -7.17
CA GLU A 94 -17.98 -7.08 -7.41
C GLU A 94 -17.88 -6.86 -8.92
N GLY A 95 -17.97 -5.60 -9.33
CA GLY A 95 -17.82 -5.20 -10.73
C GLY A 95 -16.34 -4.97 -11.10
N ARG A 96 -16.15 -4.25 -12.20
CA ARG A 96 -14.81 -3.74 -12.55
C ARG A 96 -14.35 -2.71 -11.50
N PRO A 97 -13.02 -2.54 -11.30
CA PRO A 97 -12.51 -1.49 -10.44
C PRO A 97 -13.07 -0.12 -10.82
N GLY A 98 -13.49 0.65 -9.82
CA GLY A 98 -13.96 2.02 -10.04
C GLY A 98 -12.80 2.94 -10.41
N GLU A 99 -13.12 4.14 -10.92
CA GLU A 99 -12.14 5.15 -11.33
C GLU A 99 -11.12 5.46 -10.21
N ARG A 100 -11.60 5.66 -8.98
CA ARG A 100 -10.74 5.89 -7.82
C ARG A 100 -9.74 4.74 -7.60
N ALA A 101 -10.18 3.51 -7.71
CA ALA A 101 -9.31 2.35 -7.54
C ALA A 101 -8.20 2.30 -8.61
N ILE A 102 -8.55 2.65 -9.85
CA ILE A 102 -7.59 2.75 -10.97
C ILE A 102 -6.58 3.87 -10.70
N LEU A 103 -7.02 5.03 -10.25
CA LEU A 103 -6.14 6.16 -9.92
C LEU A 103 -5.20 5.81 -8.76
N THR A 104 -5.71 5.17 -7.71
CA THR A 104 -4.88 4.70 -6.57
C THR A 104 -3.83 3.69 -7.02
N SER A 105 -4.19 2.73 -7.90
CA SER A 105 -3.21 1.81 -8.48
C SER A 105 -2.06 2.56 -9.16
N ARG A 106 -2.37 3.62 -9.91
CA ARG A 106 -1.37 4.44 -10.60
C ARG A 106 -0.52 5.27 -9.64
N VAL A 107 -1.10 5.77 -8.55
CA VAL A 107 -0.38 6.50 -7.49
C VAL A 107 0.66 5.59 -6.83
N VAL A 108 0.38 4.29 -6.70
CA VAL A 108 1.34 3.31 -6.17
C VAL A 108 2.34 2.86 -7.24
N ASP A 109 1.92 2.62 -8.47
CA ASP A 109 2.79 2.18 -9.57
C ASP A 109 3.92 3.20 -9.87
N ARG A 110 3.58 4.48 -9.93
CA ARG A 110 4.50 5.56 -10.31
C ARG A 110 5.77 5.64 -9.47
N PRO A 111 5.73 5.61 -8.13
CA PRO A 111 6.94 5.65 -7.30
C PRO A 111 7.68 4.32 -7.24
N MET A 112 7.01 3.19 -7.47
CA MET A 112 7.63 1.86 -7.38
C MET A 112 8.36 1.46 -8.66
N ARG A 113 7.77 1.72 -9.82
CA ARG A 113 8.28 1.31 -11.13
C ARG A 113 9.73 1.73 -11.43
N PRO A 114 10.17 2.97 -11.14
CA PRO A 114 11.54 3.40 -11.43
C PRO A 114 12.62 2.70 -10.61
N LEU A 115 12.24 2.02 -9.53
CA LEU A 115 13.16 1.34 -8.62
C LEU A 115 13.43 -0.12 -9.02
N PHE A 116 12.71 -0.66 -10.01
CA PHE A 116 13.02 -1.96 -10.59
C PHE A 116 14.16 -1.85 -11.61
N PRO A 117 14.96 -2.93 -11.81
CA PRO A 117 15.99 -2.95 -12.85
C PRO A 117 15.41 -2.69 -14.24
N LYS A 118 16.08 -1.85 -15.04
CA LYS A 118 15.61 -1.47 -16.39
C LYS A 118 15.50 -2.66 -17.35
N GLU A 119 16.35 -3.67 -17.16
CA GLU A 119 16.42 -4.89 -17.96
C GLU A 119 15.39 -5.94 -17.58
N MET A 120 14.66 -5.73 -16.49
CA MET A 120 13.68 -6.70 -16.00
C MET A 120 12.52 -6.86 -16.97
N ARG A 121 12.19 -8.11 -17.31
CA ARG A 121 11.08 -8.48 -18.23
C ARG A 121 10.15 -9.52 -17.62
N ASN A 122 10.35 -9.90 -16.36
CA ASN A 122 9.43 -10.75 -15.64
C ASN A 122 8.12 -10.00 -15.37
N ASP A 123 6.99 -10.69 -15.52
CA ASP A 123 5.71 -10.13 -15.06
C ASP A 123 5.72 -10.01 -13.53
N VAL A 124 5.51 -8.82 -13.04
CA VAL A 124 5.34 -8.56 -11.61
C VAL A 124 3.93 -8.04 -11.37
N CYS A 125 3.21 -8.67 -10.45
CA CYS A 125 1.88 -8.25 -10.04
C CYS A 125 1.89 -7.94 -8.54
N ILE A 126 1.48 -6.71 -8.19
CA ILE A 126 1.27 -6.26 -6.82
C ILE A 126 -0.22 -6.05 -6.65
N THR A 127 -0.82 -6.75 -5.68
CA THR A 127 -2.25 -6.66 -5.42
C THR A 127 -2.48 -6.12 -4.01
N MET A 128 -3.34 -5.11 -3.91
CA MET A 128 -3.76 -4.49 -2.66
C MET A 128 -5.28 -4.61 -2.55
N THR A 129 -5.75 -5.39 -1.60
CA THR A 129 -7.19 -5.58 -1.36
C THR A 129 -7.59 -4.98 -0.03
N VAL A 130 -8.46 -3.97 -0.07
CA VAL A 130 -9.01 -3.34 1.13
C VAL A 130 -10.09 -4.23 1.71
N MET A 131 -9.92 -4.66 2.95
CA MET A 131 -10.80 -5.60 3.65
C MET A 131 -11.65 -4.93 4.74
N SER A 132 -11.18 -3.84 5.32
CA SER A 132 -11.95 -2.93 6.17
C SER A 132 -11.50 -1.50 5.95
N LEU A 133 -12.37 -0.54 6.20
CA LEU A 133 -12.18 0.87 5.93
C LEU A 133 -12.48 1.71 7.16
N ASP A 134 -11.48 2.46 7.60
CA ASP A 134 -11.58 3.55 8.56
C ASP A 134 -11.52 4.88 7.79
N PRO A 135 -12.52 5.75 7.88
CA PRO A 135 -12.52 7.02 7.16
C PRO A 135 -11.34 7.94 7.48
N ASP A 136 -10.75 7.81 8.67
CA ASP A 136 -9.63 8.63 9.12
C ASP A 136 -8.25 8.05 8.77
N CYS A 137 -8.21 6.78 8.38
CA CYS A 137 -6.99 6.06 8.05
C CYS A 137 -6.98 5.65 6.58
N SER A 138 -6.32 6.43 5.72
CA SER A 138 -6.33 6.21 4.26
C SER A 138 -5.86 4.80 3.86
N PRO A 139 -6.70 4.01 3.18
CA PRO A 139 -6.31 2.70 2.66
C PRO A 139 -5.29 2.81 1.53
N GLU A 140 -5.23 3.94 0.84
CA GLU A 140 -4.26 4.23 -0.23
C GLU A 140 -2.84 4.28 0.33
N ILE A 141 -2.66 4.99 1.45
CA ILE A 141 -1.37 5.09 2.15
C ILE A 141 -0.98 3.74 2.77
N ALA A 142 -1.92 3.05 3.43
CA ALA A 142 -1.69 1.71 3.96
C ALA A 142 -1.29 0.72 2.85
N GLY A 143 -1.97 0.78 1.69
CA GLY A 143 -1.67 -0.02 0.51
C GLY A 143 -0.29 0.28 -0.08
N MET A 144 0.08 1.57 -0.23
CA MET A 144 1.38 1.97 -0.75
C MET A 144 2.53 1.47 0.14
N ILE A 145 2.42 1.66 1.45
CA ILE A 145 3.43 1.16 2.41
C ILE A 145 3.47 -0.37 2.39
N GLY A 146 2.31 -1.01 2.31
CA GLY A 146 2.20 -2.46 2.22
C GLY A 146 2.79 -3.03 0.94
N ALA A 147 2.53 -2.42 -0.22
CA ALA A 147 3.13 -2.78 -1.50
C ALA A 147 4.66 -2.67 -1.48
N SER A 148 5.17 -1.58 -0.90
CA SER A 148 6.60 -1.38 -0.67
C SER A 148 7.20 -2.47 0.23
N LEU A 149 6.56 -2.76 1.35
CA LEU A 149 7.00 -3.76 2.31
C LEU A 149 7.06 -5.16 1.68
N VAL A 150 5.98 -5.62 1.04
CA VAL A 150 5.95 -6.98 0.46
C VAL A 150 6.96 -7.14 -0.67
N THR A 151 7.21 -6.09 -1.45
CA THR A 151 8.24 -6.11 -2.48
C THR A 151 9.65 -6.15 -1.86
N ALA A 152 9.91 -5.38 -0.81
CA ALA A 152 11.21 -5.35 -0.13
C ALA A 152 11.55 -6.66 0.60
N VAL A 153 10.54 -7.36 1.15
CA VAL A 153 10.72 -8.65 1.84
C VAL A 153 10.81 -9.82 0.85
N SER A 154 10.30 -9.66 -0.38
CA SER A 154 10.34 -10.70 -1.41
C SER A 154 11.74 -10.92 -1.97
N ASP A 155 11.91 -11.98 -2.76
CA ASP A 155 13.10 -12.27 -3.56
C ASP A 155 13.17 -11.50 -4.89
N ILE A 156 12.23 -10.57 -5.11
CA ILE A 156 12.15 -9.78 -6.34
C ILE A 156 13.20 -8.66 -6.29
N PRO A 157 14.07 -8.52 -7.33
CA PRO A 157 15.07 -7.47 -7.37
C PRO A 157 14.42 -6.08 -7.46
N TRP A 158 14.60 -5.27 -6.44
CA TRP A 158 14.01 -3.95 -6.31
C TRP A 158 14.85 -3.03 -5.40
N ASN A 159 15.04 -1.77 -5.80
CA ASN A 159 15.89 -0.79 -5.11
C ASN A 159 15.10 0.12 -4.15
N GLY A 160 13.99 -0.40 -3.56
CA GLY A 160 13.28 0.27 -2.47
C GLY A 160 13.97 0.07 -1.11
N PRO A 161 13.25 0.31 -0.01
CA PRO A 161 11.81 0.60 0.07
C PRO A 161 11.45 2.07 -0.16
N ILE A 162 10.15 2.28 -0.38
CA ILE A 162 9.51 3.61 -0.36
C ILE A 162 8.52 3.70 0.79
N GLY A 163 8.29 4.92 1.26
CA GLY A 163 7.15 5.25 2.10
C GLY A 163 6.27 6.29 1.43
N GLY A 164 5.05 6.44 1.92
CA GLY A 164 4.12 7.46 1.45
C GLY A 164 3.28 8.03 2.57
N VAL A 165 2.94 9.32 2.47
CA VAL A 165 2.02 10.01 3.37
C VAL A 165 1.16 10.99 2.60
N GLN A 166 -0.02 11.28 3.15
CA GLN A 166 -0.85 12.40 2.73
C GLN A 166 -0.57 13.60 3.64
N VAL A 167 -0.64 14.80 3.07
CA VAL A 167 -0.46 16.05 3.80
C VAL A 167 -1.64 16.97 3.47
N GLY A 168 -2.21 17.56 4.49
CA GLY A 168 -3.21 18.61 4.40
C GLY A 168 -2.69 19.93 5.00
N LEU A 169 -3.35 21.01 4.65
CA LEU A 169 -3.18 22.33 5.24
C LEU A 169 -4.53 22.76 5.85
N VAL A 170 -4.61 22.79 7.17
CA VAL A 170 -5.84 23.11 7.91
C VAL A 170 -5.56 24.29 8.82
N ASP A 171 -6.29 25.37 8.66
CA ASP A 171 -6.11 26.63 9.43
C ASP A 171 -4.65 27.14 9.41
N GLY A 172 -3.95 26.96 8.29
CA GLY A 172 -2.55 27.34 8.13
C GLY A 172 -1.52 26.37 8.74
N GLU A 173 -1.97 25.25 9.34
CA GLU A 173 -1.10 24.23 9.92
C GLU A 173 -0.98 23.01 9.01
N ILE A 174 0.25 22.46 8.87
CA ILE A 174 0.52 21.27 8.10
C ILE A 174 0.12 20.03 8.93
N VAL A 175 -0.79 19.23 8.40
CA VAL A 175 -1.30 18.01 9.04
C VAL A 175 -0.91 16.80 8.21
N LEU A 176 -0.25 15.81 8.84
CA LEU A 176 0.09 14.53 8.23
C LEU A 176 -1.08 13.54 8.33
N ASN A 177 -1.40 12.89 7.24
CA ASN A 177 -2.52 11.95 7.10
C ASN A 177 -3.82 12.52 7.70
N PRO A 178 -4.36 13.63 7.15
CA PRO A 178 -5.52 14.33 7.73
C PRO A 178 -6.73 13.40 7.86
N THR A 179 -7.53 13.61 8.91
CA THR A 179 -8.81 12.91 9.12
C THR A 179 -9.81 13.25 8.03
N GLN A 180 -10.93 12.51 7.97
CA GLN A 180 -11.97 12.80 7.00
C GLN A 180 -12.52 14.24 7.14
N GLU A 181 -12.70 14.73 8.36
CA GLU A 181 -13.18 16.10 8.61
C GLU A 181 -12.13 17.14 8.21
N GLN A 182 -10.87 16.90 8.55
CA GLN A 182 -9.76 17.79 8.15
C GLN A 182 -9.60 17.88 6.63
N ARG A 183 -9.78 16.77 5.90
CA ARG A 183 -9.73 16.77 4.42
C ARG A 183 -10.81 17.63 3.76
N LYS A 184 -11.98 17.80 4.41
CA LYS A 184 -13.07 18.63 3.87
C LYS A 184 -12.75 20.12 3.89
N VAL A 185 -11.94 20.57 4.85
CA VAL A 185 -11.59 21.98 5.09
C VAL A 185 -10.16 22.30 4.70
N SER A 186 -9.40 21.34 4.26
CA SER A 186 -7.99 21.50 3.91
C SER A 186 -7.81 22.21 2.58
N ASP A 187 -6.96 23.24 2.55
CA ASP A 187 -6.54 23.95 1.34
C ASP A 187 -5.49 23.20 0.52
N LEU A 188 -4.95 22.12 1.06
CA LEU A 188 -3.94 21.28 0.41
C LEU A 188 -4.32 19.80 0.48
N ALA A 189 -4.32 19.12 -0.65
CA ALA A 189 -4.39 17.67 -0.76
C ALA A 189 -3.10 17.18 -1.44
N LEU A 190 -2.07 16.88 -0.64
CA LEU A 190 -0.76 16.51 -1.12
C LEU A 190 -0.46 15.06 -0.76
N THR A 191 -0.08 14.25 -1.75
CA THR A 191 0.47 12.90 -1.54
C THR A 191 1.94 12.90 -1.93
N VAL A 192 2.80 12.46 -1.00
CA VAL A 192 4.24 12.35 -1.22
C VAL A 192 4.66 10.91 -1.06
N ALA A 193 5.42 10.41 -2.03
CA ALA A 193 6.15 9.14 -1.90
C ALA A 193 7.65 9.38 -2.08
N ALA A 194 8.46 8.76 -1.23
CA ALA A 194 9.90 8.95 -1.20
C ALA A 194 10.65 7.68 -0.81
N THR A 195 11.93 7.62 -1.19
CA THR A 195 12.93 6.75 -0.60
C THR A 195 13.59 7.45 0.60
N MET A 196 14.55 6.82 1.25
CA MET A 196 15.32 7.43 2.35
C MET A 196 15.93 8.79 1.94
N ASP A 197 16.42 8.89 0.70
CA ASP A 197 17.23 10.03 0.25
C ASP A 197 16.51 10.96 -0.73
N LYS A 198 15.49 10.45 -1.46
CA LYS A 198 14.91 11.17 -2.59
C LYS A 198 13.38 11.09 -2.57
N ILE A 199 12.76 12.20 -2.88
CA ILE A 199 11.33 12.25 -3.20
C ILE A 199 11.14 11.69 -4.61
N VAL A 200 10.29 10.68 -4.75
CA VAL A 200 10.09 9.95 -6.01
C VAL A 200 8.80 10.39 -6.70
N MET A 201 7.77 10.74 -5.92
CA MET A 201 6.49 11.18 -6.45
C MET A 201 5.88 12.26 -5.56
N ILE A 202 5.30 13.24 -6.22
CA ILE A 202 4.44 14.27 -5.63
C ILE A 202 3.16 14.33 -6.46
N GLU A 203 2.02 14.32 -5.79
CA GLU A 203 0.71 14.59 -6.39
C GLU A 203 -0.03 15.58 -5.49
N ALA A 204 -0.37 16.75 -6.03
CA ALA A 204 -0.94 17.84 -5.25
C ALA A 204 -2.16 18.45 -5.94
N GLY A 205 -3.20 18.73 -5.13
CA GLY A 205 -4.25 19.68 -5.41
C GLY A 205 -4.23 20.76 -4.33
N ALA A 206 -4.27 22.03 -4.69
CA ALA A 206 -4.15 23.13 -3.74
C ALA A 206 -5.06 24.30 -4.13
N ASN A 207 -5.56 25.01 -3.11
CA ASN A 207 -6.32 26.26 -3.24
C ASN A 207 -5.36 27.42 -2.99
N GLU A 208 -4.59 27.81 -4.04
CA GLU A 208 -3.69 28.99 -4.02
C GLU A 208 -2.66 28.97 -2.85
N VAL A 209 -2.13 27.80 -2.52
CA VAL A 209 -1.07 27.64 -1.48
C VAL A 209 0.25 28.13 -2.06
N ASP A 210 0.98 28.93 -1.29
CA ASP A 210 2.28 29.48 -1.70
C ASP A 210 3.38 28.38 -1.76
N GLU A 211 4.45 28.69 -2.50
CA GLU A 211 5.54 27.74 -2.76
C GLU A 211 6.33 27.37 -1.50
N ASP A 212 6.50 28.29 -0.56
CA ASP A 212 7.26 28.06 0.68
C ASP A 212 6.50 27.11 1.62
N THR A 213 5.19 27.30 1.73
CA THR A 213 4.29 26.39 2.45
C THR A 213 4.25 25.02 1.80
N MET A 214 4.16 24.95 0.46
CA MET A 214 4.23 23.69 -0.28
C MET A 214 5.56 22.96 -0.04
N LEU A 215 6.68 23.67 -0.14
CA LEU A 215 8.01 23.10 0.11
C LEU A 215 8.15 22.58 1.55
N THR A 216 7.59 23.32 2.51
CA THR A 216 7.60 22.93 3.93
C THR A 216 6.76 21.66 4.15
N ALA A 217 5.60 21.57 3.51
CA ALA A 217 4.74 20.38 3.55
C ALA A 217 5.46 19.14 3.01
N ILE A 218 6.15 19.27 1.87
CA ILE A 218 6.93 18.19 1.25
C ILE A 218 8.09 17.75 2.16
N LYS A 219 8.82 18.69 2.77
CA LYS A 219 9.92 18.37 3.71
C LYS A 219 9.39 17.66 4.95
N THR A 220 8.26 18.12 5.51
CA THR A 220 7.61 17.50 6.67
C THR A 220 7.16 16.07 6.35
N ALA A 221 6.57 15.86 5.18
CA ALA A 221 6.23 14.53 4.67
C ALA A 221 7.44 13.60 4.61
N HIS A 222 8.57 14.09 4.07
CA HIS A 222 9.78 13.27 3.93
C HIS A 222 10.37 12.82 5.28
N VAL A 223 10.28 13.67 6.31
CA VAL A 223 10.71 13.28 7.67
C VAL A 223 9.89 12.09 8.20
N GLU A 224 8.58 12.09 8.00
CA GLU A 224 7.73 10.97 8.43
C GLU A 224 7.97 9.72 7.56
N ILE A 225 8.16 9.89 6.26
CA ILE A 225 8.47 8.78 5.34
C ILE A 225 9.77 8.07 5.74
N LYS A 226 10.79 8.78 6.17
CA LYS A 226 12.04 8.16 6.66
C LYS A 226 11.80 7.19 7.82
N LYS A 227 10.93 7.55 8.78
CA LYS A 227 10.56 6.66 9.90
C LYS A 227 9.86 5.39 9.40
N ILE A 228 8.99 5.51 8.38
CA ILE A 228 8.32 4.36 7.74
C ILE A 228 9.36 3.44 7.09
N ILE A 229 10.32 4.01 6.36
CA ILE A 229 11.37 3.25 5.69
C ILE A 229 12.29 2.54 6.70
N GLU A 230 12.66 3.21 7.79
CA GLU A 230 13.40 2.58 8.89
C GLU A 230 12.63 1.40 9.50
N PHE A 231 11.31 1.55 9.65
CA PHE A 231 10.45 0.46 10.12
C PHE A 231 10.43 -0.70 9.13
N ILE A 232 10.28 -0.45 7.83
CA ILE A 232 10.34 -1.50 6.80
C ILE A 232 11.70 -2.21 6.82
N ASN A 233 12.80 -1.46 6.87
CA ASN A 233 14.16 -2.02 6.92
C ASN A 233 14.43 -2.89 8.15
N LYS A 234 13.71 -2.68 9.26
CA LYS A 234 13.78 -3.58 10.44
C LYS A 234 13.04 -4.89 10.25
N ILE A 235 12.09 -4.93 9.31
CA ILE A 235 11.29 -6.13 9.00
C ILE A 235 12.03 -6.99 7.97
N VAL A 236 12.69 -6.36 6.99
CA VAL A 236 13.50 -7.01 5.96
C VAL A 236 14.77 -7.62 6.57
#